data_05a4503f587d5fd7effcc08a7d47a412
#
_entry.id   05a4503f587d5fd7effcc08a7d47a412
#
_cell.length_a   1.000
_cell.length_b   1.000
_cell.length_c   1.000
_cell.angle_alpha   90.00
_cell.angle_beta   90.00
_cell.angle_gamma   90.00
#
_symmetry.space_group_name_H-M   'P 1'
#
loop_
_entity.id
_entity.type
_entity.pdbx_description
1 polymer ?
#
loop_
_entity_poly.entity_id
_entity_poly.type
_entity_poly.pdbx_seq_one_letter_code
_entity_poly.pdbx_strand_id
1 'polypeptide(L)'
;MNKTGKRRFLRLGLIVLFWLCVWQGASMAVDNSILLVGPADVFGSLSAQMTEPDFWAAILHSFARISLGFLLAFSAGVLLGSLAFALPLPGEILSPVILLLKSIPVASFVILVLIWAGSGNLSVVIAFTVAFPMVYESTLSGLESADKKLLEMAQVFRIGPVSYTHLTLSYRAVQPQGVSFSTI
;
A
#
# COMPACT_ATOMS: atom_id res chain seq x y z
N MET A 1 -16.86 -27.08 17.85
CA MET A 1 -16.49 -25.67 17.98
C MET A 1 -15.56 -25.51 19.17
N ASN A 2 -14.27 -25.25 18.94
CA ASN A 2 -13.18 -25.37 19.92
C ASN A 2 -13.28 -24.29 20.99
N LYS A 3 -13.23 -24.65 22.29
CA LYS A 3 -13.33 -23.73 23.44
C LYS A 3 -12.28 -22.59 23.40
N THR A 4 -11.13 -22.81 22.81
CA THR A 4 -10.05 -21.84 22.57
C THR A 4 -10.43 -20.76 21.56
N GLY A 5 -11.15 -21.09 20.50
CA GLY A 5 -11.63 -20.13 19.51
C GLY A 5 -12.66 -19.16 20.08
N LYS A 6 -13.58 -19.67 20.91
CA LYS A 6 -14.64 -18.88 21.55
C LYS A 6 -14.07 -17.86 22.57
N ARG A 7 -13.05 -18.25 23.32
CA ARG A 7 -12.35 -17.36 24.26
C ARG A 7 -11.55 -16.28 23.53
N ARG A 8 -10.92 -16.59 22.41
CA ARG A 8 -10.19 -15.62 21.58
C ARG A 8 -11.13 -14.59 20.95
N PHE A 9 -12.29 -15.04 20.47
CA PHE A 9 -13.31 -14.16 19.90
C PHE A 9 -13.92 -13.22 20.96
N LEU A 10 -14.24 -13.73 22.14
CA LEU A 10 -14.71 -12.93 23.28
C LEU A 10 -13.68 -11.89 23.71
N ARG A 11 -12.41 -12.26 23.78
CA ARG A 11 -11.33 -11.34 24.14
C ARG A 11 -11.16 -10.21 23.10
N LEU A 12 -11.24 -10.53 21.81
CA LEU A 12 -11.21 -9.52 20.75
C LEU A 12 -12.43 -8.59 20.82
N GLY A 13 -13.63 -9.12 21.07
CA GLY A 13 -14.84 -8.32 21.26
C GLY A 13 -14.74 -7.36 22.43
N LEU A 14 -14.19 -7.79 23.57
CA LEU A 14 -13.96 -6.94 24.73
C LEU A 14 -12.94 -5.82 24.46
N ILE A 15 -11.87 -6.12 23.70
CA ILE A 15 -10.87 -5.12 23.32
C ILE A 15 -11.50 -4.05 22.39
N VAL A 16 -12.29 -4.49 21.40
CA VAL A 16 -12.98 -3.56 20.50
C VAL A 16 -13.98 -2.70 21.28
N LEU A 17 -14.77 -3.30 22.15
CA LEU A 17 -15.73 -2.58 23.00
C LEU A 17 -15.03 -1.55 23.89
N PHE A 18 -13.93 -1.92 24.51
CA PHE A 18 -13.12 -1.01 25.33
C PHE A 18 -12.69 0.23 24.53
N TRP A 19 -12.13 0.04 23.32
CA TRP A 19 -11.70 1.16 22.49
C TRP A 19 -12.85 2.01 21.98
N LEU A 20 -14.01 1.42 21.69
CA LEU A 20 -15.22 2.17 21.34
C LEU A 20 -15.72 3.01 22.52
N CYS A 21 -15.69 2.49 23.74
CA CYS A 21 -16.04 3.26 24.94
C CYS A 21 -15.06 4.41 25.20
N VAL A 22 -13.75 4.18 25.03
CA VAL A 22 -12.73 5.24 25.14
C VAL A 22 -12.96 6.34 24.10
N TRP A 23 -13.23 5.97 22.86
CA TRP A 23 -13.52 6.94 21.79
C TRP A 23 -14.81 7.73 22.08
N GLN A 24 -15.90 7.05 22.49
CA GLN A 24 -17.14 7.71 22.85
C GLN A 24 -16.94 8.67 24.05
N GLY A 25 -16.20 8.25 25.06
CA GLY A 25 -15.90 9.09 26.21
C GLY A 25 -15.07 10.31 25.85
N ALA A 26 -14.08 10.15 24.97
CA ALA A 26 -13.28 11.27 24.44
C ALA A 26 -14.14 12.25 23.63
N SER A 27 -15.05 11.76 22.79
CA SER A 27 -15.97 12.60 22.03
C SER A 27 -16.88 13.43 22.96
N MET A 28 -17.44 12.80 24.00
CA MET A 28 -18.25 13.50 24.99
C MET A 28 -17.46 14.54 25.81
N ALA A 29 -16.18 14.26 26.09
CA ALA A 29 -15.31 15.20 26.83
C ALA A 29 -14.94 16.43 26.02
N VAL A 30 -14.80 16.29 24.69
CA VAL A 30 -14.49 17.40 23.77
C VAL A 30 -15.74 18.26 23.49
N ASP A 31 -16.94 17.65 23.56
CA ASP A 31 -18.23 18.28 23.34
C ASP A 31 -18.31 19.17 22.09
N ASN A 32 -17.56 18.78 21.04
CA ASN A 32 -17.51 19.51 19.77
C ASN A 32 -17.47 18.52 18.60
N SER A 33 -18.61 18.35 17.95
CA SER A 33 -18.79 17.42 16.83
C SER A 33 -17.95 17.77 15.57
N ILE A 34 -17.42 18.99 15.48
CA ILE A 34 -16.52 19.39 14.39
C ILE A 34 -15.10 18.85 14.62
N LEU A 35 -14.68 18.78 15.90
CA LEU A 35 -13.34 18.30 16.26
C LEU A 35 -13.27 16.79 16.42
N LEU A 36 -14.27 16.20 17.11
CA LEU A 36 -14.29 14.77 17.40
C LEU A 36 -15.71 14.22 17.43
N VAL A 37 -16.10 13.50 16.39
CA VAL A 37 -17.40 12.82 16.30
C VAL A 37 -17.33 11.48 17.04
N GLY A 38 -18.35 11.18 17.84
CA GLY A 38 -18.44 9.90 18.57
C GLY A 38 -18.89 8.74 17.66
N PRO A 39 -18.56 7.49 18.03
CA PRO A 39 -19.01 6.32 17.27
C PRO A 39 -20.53 6.22 17.16
N ALA A 40 -21.29 6.63 18.14
CA ALA A 40 -22.77 6.62 18.08
C ALA A 40 -23.28 7.53 16.96
N ASP A 41 -22.74 8.75 16.82
CA ASP A 41 -23.12 9.71 15.80
C ASP A 41 -22.66 9.26 14.40
N VAL A 42 -21.47 8.63 14.32
CA VAL A 42 -20.94 8.03 13.09
C VAL A 42 -21.89 6.95 12.57
N PHE A 43 -22.30 6.01 13.44
CA PHE A 43 -23.23 4.96 13.05
C PHE A 43 -24.62 5.50 12.68
N GLY A 44 -25.12 6.50 13.40
CA GLY A 44 -26.38 7.17 13.06
C GLY A 44 -26.33 7.84 11.69
N SER A 45 -25.31 8.65 11.43
CA SER A 45 -25.12 9.33 10.16
C SER A 45 -24.88 8.34 9.01
N LEU A 46 -24.11 7.29 9.23
CA LEU A 46 -23.86 6.26 8.24
C LEU A 46 -25.16 5.55 7.84
N SER A 47 -25.97 5.14 8.82
CA SER A 47 -27.24 4.45 8.56
C SER A 47 -28.22 5.32 7.76
N ALA A 48 -28.24 6.63 8.00
CA ALA A 48 -29.04 7.57 7.24
C ALA A 48 -28.53 7.73 5.80
N GLN A 49 -27.22 7.88 5.62
CA GLN A 49 -26.62 8.08 4.29
C GLN A 49 -26.65 6.82 3.42
N MET A 50 -26.60 5.63 4.00
CA MET A 50 -26.67 4.37 3.24
C MET A 50 -27.96 4.21 2.44
N THR A 51 -29.03 4.92 2.78
CA THR A 51 -30.30 4.93 2.06
C THR A 51 -30.30 5.90 0.87
N GLU A 52 -29.33 6.81 0.81
CA GLU A 52 -29.26 7.82 -0.25
C GLU A 52 -28.47 7.32 -1.46
N PRO A 53 -29.01 7.39 -2.70
CA PRO A 53 -28.31 6.98 -3.91
C PRO A 53 -27.01 7.75 -4.15
N ASP A 54 -26.98 9.04 -3.79
CA ASP A 54 -25.85 9.92 -3.98
C ASP A 54 -24.62 9.48 -3.16
N PHE A 55 -24.86 8.87 -2.00
CA PHE A 55 -23.80 8.31 -1.17
C PHE A 55 -23.03 7.19 -1.91
N TRP A 56 -23.76 6.27 -2.51
CA TRP A 56 -23.17 5.16 -3.27
C TRP A 56 -22.50 5.64 -4.56
N ALA A 57 -23.10 6.62 -5.23
CA ALA A 57 -22.51 7.24 -6.42
C ALA A 57 -21.16 7.92 -6.08
N ALA A 58 -21.08 8.64 -4.95
CA ALA A 58 -19.85 9.27 -4.49
C ALA A 58 -18.77 8.26 -4.14
N ILE A 59 -19.14 7.15 -3.47
CA ILE A 59 -18.20 6.05 -3.16
C ILE A 59 -17.65 5.43 -4.44
N LEU A 60 -18.54 5.07 -5.38
CA LEU A 60 -18.14 4.44 -6.64
C LEU A 60 -17.23 5.37 -7.46
N HIS A 61 -17.56 6.66 -7.52
CA HIS A 61 -16.77 7.66 -8.23
C HIS A 61 -15.36 7.81 -7.62
N SER A 62 -15.29 7.87 -6.29
CA SER A 62 -14.01 7.94 -5.56
C SER A 62 -13.18 6.67 -5.77
N PHE A 63 -13.81 5.51 -5.66
CA PHE A 63 -13.17 4.23 -5.89
C PHE A 63 -12.61 4.11 -7.31
N ALA A 64 -13.40 4.47 -8.32
CA ALA A 64 -12.97 4.42 -9.71
C ALA A 64 -11.76 5.34 -9.97
N ARG A 65 -11.74 6.55 -9.41
CA ARG A 65 -10.62 7.50 -9.54
C ARG A 65 -9.35 7.01 -8.86
N ILE A 66 -9.46 6.51 -7.64
CA ILE A 66 -8.31 5.97 -6.90
C ILE A 66 -7.76 4.74 -7.62
N SER A 67 -8.64 3.85 -8.08
CA SER A 67 -8.25 2.67 -8.85
C SER A 67 -7.57 3.04 -10.17
N LEU A 68 -8.05 4.05 -10.88
CA LEU A 68 -7.42 4.55 -12.10
C LEU A 68 -6.00 5.07 -11.81
N GLY A 69 -5.84 5.91 -10.78
CA GLY A 69 -4.53 6.44 -10.38
C GLY A 69 -3.56 5.33 -9.99
N PHE A 70 -4.04 4.33 -9.24
CA PHE A 70 -3.25 3.17 -8.85
C PHE A 70 -2.85 2.30 -10.06
N LEU A 71 -3.77 2.00 -10.97
CA LEU A 71 -3.47 1.20 -12.17
C LEU A 71 -2.46 1.89 -13.08
N LEU A 72 -2.57 3.21 -13.23
CA LEU A 72 -1.57 4.00 -13.97
C LEU A 72 -0.20 3.94 -13.29
N ALA A 73 -0.16 4.11 -11.96
CA ALA A 73 1.06 4.01 -11.18
C ALA A 73 1.68 2.61 -11.25
N PHE A 74 0.85 1.57 -11.15
CA PHE A 74 1.28 0.19 -11.24
C PHE A 74 1.88 -0.12 -12.61
N SER A 75 1.18 0.22 -13.68
CA SER A 75 1.65 0.00 -15.04
C SER A 75 2.96 0.76 -15.32
N ALA A 76 3.01 2.04 -14.97
CA ALA A 76 4.20 2.86 -15.14
C ALA A 76 5.37 2.36 -14.27
N GLY A 77 5.11 2.00 -13.01
CA GLY A 77 6.11 1.50 -12.09
C GLY A 77 6.74 0.18 -12.53
N VAL A 78 5.91 -0.77 -13.01
CA VAL A 78 6.39 -2.05 -13.54
C VAL A 78 7.18 -1.83 -14.83
N LEU A 79 6.67 -1.04 -15.76
CA LEU A 79 7.35 -0.78 -17.04
C LEU A 79 8.68 -0.07 -16.84
N LEU A 80 8.68 1.03 -16.08
CA LEU A 80 9.90 1.82 -15.86
C LEU A 80 10.90 1.13 -14.93
N GLY A 81 10.42 0.38 -13.93
CA GLY A 81 11.28 -0.44 -13.08
C GLY A 81 11.97 -1.58 -13.85
N SER A 82 11.24 -2.24 -14.76
CA SER A 82 11.80 -3.25 -15.64
C SER A 82 12.78 -2.65 -16.64
N LEU A 83 12.49 -1.46 -17.19
CA LEU A 83 13.36 -0.75 -18.11
C LEU A 83 14.66 -0.30 -17.41
N ALA A 84 14.57 0.20 -16.18
CA ALA A 84 15.71 0.59 -15.37
C ALA A 84 16.62 -0.61 -15.00
N PHE A 85 16.02 -1.80 -14.81
CA PHE A 85 16.79 -3.04 -14.62
C PHE A 85 17.52 -3.45 -15.90
N ALA A 86 16.88 -3.32 -17.07
CA ALA A 86 17.45 -3.74 -18.35
C ALA A 86 18.53 -2.77 -18.86
N LEU A 87 18.41 -1.48 -18.58
CA LEU A 87 19.26 -0.41 -19.10
C LEU A 87 19.72 0.52 -17.97
N PRO A 88 21.03 0.84 -17.86
CA PRO A 88 21.53 1.71 -16.77
C PRO A 88 21.05 3.16 -16.89
N LEU A 89 20.96 3.72 -18.10
CA LEU A 89 20.59 5.12 -18.32
C LEU A 89 19.20 5.50 -17.78
N PRO A 90 18.10 4.75 -18.06
CA PRO A 90 16.80 5.02 -17.46
C PRO A 90 16.83 4.95 -15.92
N GLY A 91 17.58 4.03 -15.33
CA GLY A 91 17.73 3.91 -13.89
C GLY A 91 18.37 5.15 -13.26
N GLU A 92 19.47 5.64 -13.85
CA GLU A 92 20.17 6.84 -13.40
C GLU A 92 19.31 8.11 -13.51
N ILE A 93 18.52 8.25 -14.61
CA ILE A 93 17.64 9.40 -14.81
C ILE A 93 16.43 9.36 -13.85
N LEU A 94 15.84 8.17 -13.63
CA LEU A 94 14.66 8.03 -12.79
C LEU A 94 14.97 8.09 -11.28
N SER A 95 16.15 7.67 -10.86
CA SER A 95 16.56 7.65 -9.46
C SER A 95 16.31 8.97 -8.72
N PRO A 96 16.78 10.15 -9.21
CA PRO A 96 16.51 11.42 -8.53
C PRO A 96 15.02 11.79 -8.53
N VAL A 97 14.27 11.43 -9.55
CA VAL A 97 12.82 11.70 -9.62
C VAL A 97 12.08 10.89 -8.56
N ILE A 98 12.39 9.61 -8.43
CA ILE A 98 11.82 8.72 -7.41
C ILE A 98 12.15 9.24 -5.99
N LEU A 99 13.40 9.65 -5.78
CA LEU A 99 13.84 10.22 -4.50
C LEU A 99 13.06 11.50 -4.15
N LEU A 100 12.87 12.39 -5.11
CA LEU A 100 12.09 13.61 -4.93
C LEU A 100 10.63 13.29 -4.59
N LEU A 101 9.97 12.40 -5.33
CA LEU A 101 8.59 12.01 -5.07
C LEU A 101 8.39 11.43 -3.66
N LYS A 102 9.36 10.67 -3.15
CA LYS A 102 9.34 10.12 -1.78
C LYS A 102 9.63 11.15 -0.70
N SER A 103 10.38 12.18 -1.02
CA SER A 103 10.80 13.21 -0.06
C SER A 103 9.73 14.28 0.16
N ILE A 104 8.79 14.44 -0.76
CA ILE A 104 7.74 15.46 -0.67
C ILE A 104 6.68 15.02 0.34
N PRO A 105 6.40 15.81 1.39
CA PRO A 105 5.29 15.54 2.29
C PRO A 105 3.96 15.56 1.52
N VAL A 106 3.23 14.46 1.55
CA VAL A 106 1.96 14.30 0.81
C VAL A 106 0.99 15.44 1.12
N ALA A 107 0.92 15.88 2.37
CA ALA A 107 0.03 16.96 2.80
C ALA A 107 0.29 18.29 2.07
N SER A 108 1.56 18.65 1.86
CA SER A 108 1.93 19.87 1.13
C SER A 108 1.65 19.72 -0.38
N PHE A 109 1.86 18.52 -0.92
CA PHE A 109 1.62 18.23 -2.32
C PHE A 109 0.11 18.26 -2.67
N VAL A 110 -0.76 17.83 -1.75
CA VAL A 110 -2.22 17.88 -1.93
C VAL A 110 -2.70 19.29 -2.28
N ILE A 111 -2.21 20.31 -1.58
CA ILE A 111 -2.60 21.71 -1.82
C ILE A 111 -2.18 22.15 -3.22
N LEU A 112 -0.96 21.81 -3.65
CA LEU A 112 -0.45 22.14 -4.97
C LEU A 112 -1.30 21.49 -6.07
N VAL A 113 -1.60 20.19 -5.91
CA VAL A 113 -2.42 19.43 -6.86
C VAL A 113 -3.84 19.96 -6.92
N LEU A 114 -4.41 20.37 -5.78
CA LEU A 114 -5.76 20.94 -5.73
C LEU A 114 -5.84 22.25 -6.55
N ILE A 115 -4.83 23.09 -6.47
CA ILE A 115 -4.76 24.36 -7.22
C ILE A 115 -4.58 24.09 -8.73
N TRP A 116 -3.75 23.13 -9.12
CA TRP A 116 -3.39 22.89 -10.51
C TRP A 116 -4.35 21.97 -11.25
N ALA A 117 -4.69 20.84 -10.64
CA ALA A 117 -5.50 19.79 -11.26
C ALA A 117 -6.98 19.85 -10.87
N GLY A 118 -7.33 20.68 -9.89
CA GLY A 118 -8.68 20.80 -9.34
C GLY A 118 -9.08 19.58 -8.49
N SER A 119 -10.19 19.73 -7.76
CA SER A 119 -10.73 18.67 -6.90
C SER A 119 -11.10 17.40 -7.64
N GLY A 120 -11.50 17.53 -8.92
CA GLY A 120 -11.91 16.41 -9.77
C GLY A 120 -10.82 15.38 -10.03
N ASN A 121 -9.57 15.80 -10.20
CA ASN A 121 -8.44 14.91 -10.52
C ASN A 121 -7.53 14.62 -9.32
N LEU A 122 -7.79 15.27 -8.20
CA LEU A 122 -6.97 15.17 -6.99
C LEU A 122 -6.68 13.71 -6.57
N SER A 123 -7.71 12.88 -6.49
CA SER A 123 -7.58 11.49 -6.06
C SER A 123 -6.73 10.65 -7.01
N VAL A 124 -6.84 10.87 -8.32
CA VAL A 124 -6.04 10.16 -9.34
C VAL A 124 -4.57 10.53 -9.20
N VAL A 125 -4.27 11.84 -9.13
CA VAL A 125 -2.89 12.34 -9.06
C VAL A 125 -2.21 11.90 -7.76
N ILE A 126 -2.90 11.99 -6.62
CA ILE A 126 -2.35 11.56 -5.35
C ILE A 126 -2.11 10.05 -5.33
N ALA A 127 -3.09 9.25 -5.76
CA ALA A 127 -2.93 7.80 -5.84
C ALA A 127 -1.75 7.40 -6.73
N PHE A 128 -1.59 8.06 -7.88
CA PHE A 128 -0.46 7.85 -8.76
C PHE A 128 0.87 8.22 -8.09
N THR A 129 0.97 9.43 -7.55
CA THR A 129 2.22 9.96 -6.98
C THR A 129 2.73 9.13 -5.80
N VAL A 130 1.82 8.59 -4.98
CA VAL A 130 2.19 7.76 -3.83
C VAL A 130 2.53 6.32 -4.25
N ALA A 131 1.73 5.73 -5.14
CA ALA A 131 1.92 4.33 -5.52
C ALA A 131 3.07 4.12 -6.51
N PHE A 132 3.32 5.06 -7.42
CA PHE A 132 4.32 4.93 -8.47
C PHE A 132 5.74 4.63 -7.95
N PRO A 133 6.34 5.43 -7.03
CA PRO A 133 7.68 5.15 -6.53
C PRO A 133 7.76 3.83 -5.78
N MET A 134 6.71 3.43 -5.04
CA MET A 134 6.67 2.15 -4.34
C MET A 134 6.69 0.96 -5.30
N VAL A 135 5.89 1.02 -6.36
CA VAL A 135 5.83 -0.05 -7.37
C VAL A 135 7.13 -0.12 -8.17
N TYR A 136 7.68 1.03 -8.57
CA TYR A 136 8.96 1.12 -9.27
C TYR A 136 10.09 0.44 -8.48
N GLU A 137 10.28 0.84 -7.21
CA GLU A 137 11.34 0.26 -6.36
C GLU A 137 11.10 -1.22 -6.06
N SER A 138 9.86 -1.61 -5.81
CA SER A 138 9.52 -3.01 -5.58
C SER A 138 9.81 -3.88 -6.80
N THR A 139 9.54 -3.37 -8.00
CA THR A 139 9.84 -4.06 -9.26
C THR A 139 11.34 -4.17 -9.47
N LEU A 140 12.07 -3.06 -9.34
CA LEU A 140 13.52 -3.02 -9.52
C LEU A 140 14.22 -3.96 -8.51
N SER A 141 13.92 -3.81 -7.22
CA SER A 141 14.49 -4.67 -6.18
C SER A 141 14.09 -6.14 -6.34
N GLY A 142 12.87 -6.41 -6.81
CA GLY A 142 12.42 -7.76 -7.12
C GLY A 142 13.27 -8.41 -8.21
N LEU A 143 13.53 -7.68 -9.30
CA LEU A 143 14.37 -8.14 -10.41
C LEU A 143 15.84 -8.28 -10.02
N GLU A 144 16.39 -7.33 -9.26
CA GLU A 144 17.77 -7.38 -8.76
C GLU A 144 18.01 -8.52 -7.76
N SER A 145 16.97 -8.89 -7.01
CA SER A 145 17.06 -9.96 -6.01
C SER A 145 17.06 -11.37 -6.60
N ALA A 146 16.83 -11.51 -7.90
CA ALA A 146 16.93 -12.80 -8.59
C ALA A 146 18.41 -13.25 -8.63
N ASP A 147 18.75 -14.24 -7.80
CA ASP A 147 20.11 -14.77 -7.72
C ASP A 147 20.50 -15.46 -9.04
N LYS A 148 21.43 -14.85 -9.78
CA LYS A 148 21.91 -15.35 -11.07
C LYS A 148 22.40 -16.80 -10.96
N LYS A 149 23.03 -17.18 -9.85
CA LYS A 149 23.50 -18.56 -9.62
C LYS A 149 22.34 -19.56 -9.52
N LEU A 150 21.23 -19.16 -8.89
CA LEU A 150 20.02 -20.00 -8.83
C LEU A 150 19.35 -20.13 -10.20
N LEU A 151 19.38 -19.08 -11.02
CA LEU A 151 18.89 -19.13 -12.39
C LEU A 151 19.76 -20.04 -13.29
N GLU A 152 21.08 -19.94 -13.17
CA GLU A 152 22.04 -20.83 -13.88
C GLU A 152 21.84 -22.29 -13.45
N MET A 153 21.68 -22.54 -12.15
CA MET A 153 21.41 -23.89 -11.63
C MET A 153 20.07 -24.44 -12.18
N ALA A 154 19.02 -23.62 -12.22
CA ALA A 154 17.73 -24.03 -12.77
C ALA A 154 17.83 -24.36 -14.27
N GLN A 155 18.64 -23.65 -15.03
CA GLN A 155 18.91 -23.93 -16.45
C GLN A 155 19.68 -25.24 -16.63
N VAL A 156 20.72 -25.49 -15.83
CA VAL A 156 21.51 -26.73 -15.88
C VAL A 156 20.66 -27.96 -15.56
N PHE A 157 19.79 -27.85 -14.55
CA PHE A 157 18.90 -28.93 -14.13
C PHE A 157 17.59 -29.00 -14.92
N ARG A 158 17.37 -28.14 -15.92
CA ARG A 158 16.14 -28.04 -16.72
C ARG A 158 14.87 -27.96 -15.86
N ILE A 159 14.93 -27.21 -14.77
CA ILE A 159 13.82 -27.01 -13.85
C ILE A 159 12.83 -26.03 -14.49
N GLY A 160 11.53 -26.39 -14.53
CA GLY A 160 10.50 -25.53 -15.12
C GLY A 160 10.28 -24.22 -14.34
N PRO A 161 9.78 -23.15 -15.00
CA PRO A 161 9.69 -21.80 -14.41
C PRO A 161 8.88 -21.71 -13.11
N VAL A 162 7.91 -22.57 -12.90
CA VAL A 162 7.09 -22.60 -11.67
C VAL A 162 7.86 -23.14 -10.47
N SER A 163 8.78 -24.09 -10.68
CA SER A 163 9.50 -24.76 -9.59
C SER A 163 10.59 -23.88 -8.99
N TYR A 164 11.27 -23.02 -9.76
CA TYR A 164 12.31 -22.17 -9.19
C TYR A 164 11.78 -20.90 -8.51
N THR A 165 10.57 -20.42 -8.83
CA THR A 165 9.92 -19.39 -8.03
C THR A 165 9.65 -19.85 -6.60
N HIS A 166 9.26 -21.10 -6.41
CA HIS A 166 9.12 -21.68 -5.07
C HIS A 166 10.46 -21.91 -4.36
N LEU A 167 11.51 -22.29 -5.08
CA LEU A 167 12.86 -22.46 -4.54
C LEU A 167 13.45 -21.15 -4.03
N THR A 168 13.32 -20.05 -4.77
CA THR A 168 13.79 -18.73 -4.33
C THR A 168 13.04 -18.21 -3.11
N LEU A 169 11.74 -18.44 -3.02
CA LEU A 169 10.94 -18.07 -1.87
C LEU A 169 11.29 -18.88 -0.61
N SER A 170 11.49 -20.19 -0.75
CA SER A 170 11.86 -21.05 0.38
C SER A 170 13.29 -20.79 0.88
N TYR A 171 14.25 -20.51 -0.02
CA TYR A 171 15.63 -20.18 0.35
C TYR A 171 15.69 -18.86 1.13
N ARG A 172 14.90 -17.85 0.75
CA ARG A 172 14.82 -16.56 1.46
C ARG A 172 14.18 -16.69 2.84
N ALA A 173 13.27 -17.63 3.02
CA ALA A 173 12.63 -17.90 4.32
C ALA A 173 13.56 -18.64 5.30
N VAL A 174 14.59 -19.33 4.81
CA VAL A 174 15.54 -20.15 5.60
C VAL A 174 16.83 -19.39 5.95
N GLN A 175 17.15 -18.28 5.25
CA GLN A 175 18.33 -17.47 5.63
C GLN A 175 18.04 -16.66 6.90
N PRO A 176 18.73 -16.96 8.04
CA PRO A 176 18.63 -16.10 9.22
C PRO A 176 19.25 -14.74 8.87
N GLN A 177 18.44 -13.69 9.09
CA GLN A 177 18.91 -12.31 8.98
C GLN A 177 20.10 -12.12 9.93
N GLY A 178 21.32 -12.01 9.42
CA GLY A 178 22.43 -11.59 10.24
C GLY A 178 23.77 -12.32 10.10
N VAL A 179 24.06 -13.02 9.00
CA VAL A 179 25.46 -13.48 8.76
C VAL A 179 26.08 -12.61 7.67
N SER A 180 26.67 -11.49 8.13
CA SER A 180 27.63 -10.72 7.34
C SER A 180 28.94 -11.53 7.28
N PHE A 181 29.19 -12.19 6.17
CA PHE A 181 30.54 -12.68 5.88
C PHE A 181 31.39 -11.47 5.47
N SER A 182 32.12 -10.89 6.43
CA SER A 182 33.29 -10.05 6.16
C SER A 182 34.28 -10.88 5.36
N THR A 183 34.55 -10.45 4.15
CA THR A 183 35.59 -10.93 3.27
C THR A 183 36.97 -10.69 3.93
N ILE A 184 37.73 -11.76 4.12
CA ILE A 184 39.20 -11.72 4.22
C ILE A 184 39.77 -11.78 2.82
#